data_64b9fa4ff648c497774b9013bd88c9ee
#
_entry.id   64b9fa4ff648c497774b9013bd88c9ee
#
_cell.length_a   1.000
_cell.length_b   1.000
_cell.length_c   1.000
_cell.angle_alpha   90.00
_cell.angle_beta   90.00
_cell.angle_gamma   90.00
#
_symmetry.space_group_name_H-M   'P 1'
#
loop_
_entity.id
_entity.type
_entity.pdbx_description
1 polymer ?
#
loop_
_entity_poly.entity_id
_entity_poly.type
_entity_poly.pdbx_seq_one_letter_code
_entity_poly.pdbx_strand_id
1 'polypeptide(L)'
;MPYTLYIVATPIGNMEDITYRAVRILKEVPLVLAEDTRHSRILFDNYGITTPMEAYHDFNKEKVTPKYVEFLKNTGDIALVSDAGTPGVADPAFNLVRECVREGIDVRAIPGPCAMITALVSCGMPTDHFTFQYFSPKKSAQRIHLLEKLKDEEATQIFYASPHNIDKFVEEIKLVFGDIKIALMRELTKKFEEHLIGTPTEISAHFKAHPPKGEFVLIFNPQDKSGL
;
A
#
# COMPACT_ATOMS: atom_id res chain seq x y z
N MET A 1 -29.04 7.01 -14.48
CA MET A 1 -27.80 6.24 -14.47
C MET A 1 -27.36 6.13 -13.02
N PRO A 2 -26.78 5.02 -12.59
CA PRO A 2 -26.24 4.91 -11.23
C PRO A 2 -25.15 5.96 -11.00
N TYR A 3 -24.94 6.32 -9.75
CA TYR A 3 -23.84 7.21 -9.35
C TYR A 3 -22.49 6.50 -9.41
N THR A 4 -21.41 7.22 -9.12
CA THR A 4 -20.03 6.75 -9.26
C THR A 4 -19.40 6.43 -7.92
N LEU A 5 -18.71 5.29 -7.82
CA LEU A 5 -17.77 4.99 -6.74
C LEU A 5 -16.38 5.53 -7.11
N TYR A 6 -15.88 6.49 -6.36
CA TYR A 6 -14.51 7.01 -6.50
C TYR A 6 -13.57 6.31 -5.53
N ILE A 7 -12.51 5.69 -6.05
CA ILE A 7 -11.41 5.12 -5.26
C ILE A 7 -10.33 6.19 -5.16
N VAL A 8 -10.18 6.81 -4.00
CA VAL A 8 -9.38 8.02 -3.84
C VAL A 8 -8.10 7.73 -3.07
N ALA A 9 -6.95 7.83 -3.73
CA ALA A 9 -5.65 7.68 -3.08
C ALA A 9 -5.38 8.86 -2.13
N THR A 10 -4.87 8.54 -0.94
CA THR A 10 -4.53 9.48 0.14
C THR A 10 -3.02 9.49 0.43
N PRO A 11 -2.48 10.49 1.11
CA PRO A 11 -1.06 10.55 1.45
C PRO A 11 -0.56 9.32 2.20
N ILE A 12 0.70 8.94 1.95
CA ILE A 12 1.37 7.83 2.66
C ILE A 12 2.28 8.30 3.81
N GLY A 13 2.29 9.62 4.07
CA GLY A 13 3.08 10.21 5.15
C GLY A 13 3.21 11.72 5.06
N ASN A 14 3.20 12.29 3.85
CA ASN A 14 3.25 13.74 3.62
C ASN A 14 1.91 14.23 3.07
N MET A 15 1.26 15.13 3.78
CA MET A 15 -0.04 15.69 3.37
C MET A 15 -0.01 16.35 1.99
N GLU A 16 1.11 16.92 1.57
CA GLU A 16 1.27 17.58 0.27
C GLU A 16 1.18 16.62 -0.93
N ASP A 17 1.28 15.31 -0.70
CA ASP A 17 1.19 14.30 -1.76
C ASP A 17 -0.25 14.07 -2.26
N ILE A 18 -1.27 14.62 -1.61
CA ILE A 18 -2.64 14.51 -2.09
C ILE A 18 -2.83 15.31 -3.39
N THR A 19 -3.60 14.77 -4.33
CA THR A 19 -3.87 15.50 -5.57
C THR A 19 -5.01 16.51 -5.39
N TYR A 20 -4.95 17.63 -6.13
CA TYR A 20 -6.04 18.61 -6.17
C TYR A 20 -7.39 17.95 -6.53
N ARG A 21 -7.40 16.96 -7.44
CA ARG A 21 -8.60 16.24 -7.84
C ARG A 21 -9.15 15.38 -6.70
N ALA A 22 -8.28 14.74 -5.90
CA ALA A 22 -8.70 13.99 -4.73
C ALA A 22 -9.41 14.89 -3.71
N VAL A 23 -8.81 16.03 -3.34
CA VAL A 23 -9.41 17.01 -2.42
C VAL A 23 -10.76 17.50 -2.94
N ARG A 24 -10.85 17.84 -4.23
CA ARG A 24 -12.10 18.29 -4.84
C ARG A 24 -13.19 17.23 -4.75
N ILE A 25 -12.91 15.99 -5.15
CA ILE A 25 -13.88 14.89 -5.09
C ILE A 25 -14.34 14.62 -3.66
N LEU A 26 -13.40 14.56 -2.70
CA LEU A 26 -13.73 14.36 -1.29
C LEU A 26 -14.63 15.46 -0.71
N LYS A 27 -14.60 16.68 -1.28
CA LYS A 27 -15.51 17.79 -0.91
C LYS A 27 -16.87 17.73 -1.62
N GLU A 28 -16.94 17.16 -2.82
CA GLU A 28 -18.13 17.17 -3.67
C GLU A 28 -19.07 15.98 -3.43
N VAL A 29 -18.54 14.80 -3.07
CA VAL A 29 -19.37 13.62 -2.84
C VAL A 29 -20.23 13.77 -1.58
N PRO A 30 -21.44 13.22 -1.55
CA PRO A 30 -22.30 13.26 -0.34
C PRO A 30 -21.82 12.35 0.79
N LEU A 31 -20.96 11.35 0.51
CA LEU A 31 -20.50 10.37 1.48
C LEU A 31 -19.08 9.90 1.16
N VAL A 32 -18.24 9.80 2.20
CA VAL A 32 -16.93 9.14 2.13
C VAL A 32 -16.91 7.90 3.02
N LEU A 33 -16.41 6.81 2.47
CA LEU A 33 -16.11 5.58 3.23
C LEU A 33 -14.63 5.57 3.58
N ALA A 34 -14.31 5.36 4.84
CA ALA A 34 -12.94 5.35 5.35
C ALA A 34 -12.66 4.09 6.16
N GLU A 35 -11.43 3.57 6.06
CA GLU A 35 -11.01 2.39 6.83
C GLU A 35 -11.02 2.70 8.34
N ASP A 36 -10.35 3.77 8.77
CA ASP A 36 -10.50 4.38 10.10
C ASP A 36 -10.89 5.86 9.95
N THR A 37 -12.13 6.18 10.31
CA THR A 37 -12.66 7.56 10.24
C THR A 37 -11.91 8.55 11.13
N ARG A 38 -11.26 8.09 12.21
CA ARG A 38 -10.45 8.91 13.11
C ARG A 38 -9.13 9.30 12.45
N HIS A 39 -8.51 8.35 11.76
CA HIS A 39 -7.30 8.59 10.98
C HIS A 39 -7.58 9.55 9.81
N SER A 40 -8.60 9.25 9.02
CA SER A 40 -9.01 10.09 7.89
C SER A 40 -9.44 11.50 8.30
N ARG A 41 -9.91 11.70 9.56
CA ARG A 41 -10.26 13.02 10.08
C ARG A 41 -9.09 14.00 10.03
N ILE A 42 -7.87 13.55 10.29
CA ILE A 42 -6.66 14.39 10.23
C ILE A 42 -6.47 14.99 8.83
N LEU A 43 -6.64 14.18 7.79
CA LEU A 43 -6.59 14.64 6.40
C LEU A 43 -7.73 15.62 6.10
N PHE A 44 -8.94 15.32 6.54
CA PHE A 44 -10.12 16.14 6.30
C PHE A 44 -9.99 17.53 6.93
N ASP A 45 -9.55 17.58 8.18
CA ASP A 45 -9.33 18.84 8.90
C ASP A 45 -8.25 19.69 8.20
N ASN A 46 -7.15 19.06 7.74
CA ASN A 46 -6.05 19.74 7.05
C ASN A 46 -6.49 20.42 5.74
N TYR A 47 -7.44 19.82 5.00
CA TYR A 47 -7.92 20.34 3.71
C TYR A 47 -9.30 20.99 3.76
N GLY A 48 -9.87 21.17 4.95
CA GLY A 48 -11.20 21.75 5.13
C GLY A 48 -12.28 20.93 4.38
N ILE A 49 -12.24 19.61 4.53
CA ILE A 49 -13.24 18.67 3.98
C ILE A 49 -14.27 18.41 5.08
N THR A 50 -15.54 18.73 4.82
CA THR A 50 -16.62 18.57 5.79
C THR A 50 -17.59 17.45 5.45
N THR A 51 -17.31 16.70 4.39
CA THR A 51 -18.13 15.57 3.92
C THR A 51 -18.30 14.52 5.03
N PRO A 52 -19.52 13.99 5.23
CA PRO A 52 -19.76 12.90 6.16
C PRO A 52 -18.91 11.66 5.85
N MET A 53 -18.41 11.01 6.91
CA MET A 53 -17.64 9.76 6.79
C MET A 53 -18.36 8.61 7.50
N GLU A 54 -18.34 7.43 6.87
CA GLU A 54 -18.74 6.16 7.49
C GLU A 54 -17.59 5.15 7.40
N ALA A 55 -17.51 4.24 8.40
CA ALA A 55 -16.46 3.24 8.46
C ALA A 55 -16.68 2.09 7.47
N TYR A 56 -15.63 1.74 6.71
CA TYR A 56 -15.59 0.59 5.80
C TYR A 56 -14.25 -0.15 5.96
N HIS A 57 -14.24 -1.25 6.71
CA HIS A 57 -13.03 -1.99 7.07
C HIS A 57 -13.28 -3.52 7.02
N ASP A 58 -12.24 -4.31 7.18
CA ASP A 58 -12.29 -5.77 7.07
C ASP A 58 -13.38 -6.45 7.91
N PHE A 59 -13.66 -5.91 9.10
CA PHE A 59 -14.65 -6.52 10.02
C PHE A 59 -16.10 -6.19 9.71
N ASN A 60 -16.39 -5.16 8.89
CA ASN A 60 -17.77 -4.76 8.57
C ASN A 60 -18.10 -4.83 7.07
N LYS A 61 -17.12 -4.92 6.18
CA LYS A 61 -17.26 -4.81 4.72
C LYS A 61 -18.38 -5.67 4.15
N GLU A 62 -18.48 -6.94 4.55
CA GLU A 62 -19.52 -7.84 4.04
C GLU A 62 -20.94 -7.39 4.43
N LYS A 63 -21.09 -6.94 5.68
CA LYS A 63 -22.37 -6.49 6.22
C LYS A 63 -22.86 -5.19 5.59
N VAL A 64 -21.93 -4.24 5.34
CA VAL A 64 -22.29 -2.87 4.91
C VAL A 64 -22.25 -2.66 3.40
N THR A 65 -21.55 -3.51 2.64
CA THR A 65 -21.46 -3.40 1.18
C THR A 65 -22.83 -3.28 0.49
N PRO A 66 -23.86 -4.08 0.83
CA PRO A 66 -25.18 -3.94 0.18
C PRO A 66 -25.81 -2.56 0.38
N LYS A 67 -25.64 -1.96 1.57
CA LYS A 67 -26.13 -0.60 1.87
C LYS A 67 -25.50 0.43 0.93
N TYR A 68 -24.20 0.35 0.67
CA TYR A 68 -23.49 1.33 -0.15
C TYR A 68 -23.71 1.13 -1.65
N VAL A 69 -23.89 -0.12 -2.08
CA VAL A 69 -24.34 -0.42 -3.45
C VAL A 69 -25.72 0.20 -3.70
N GLU A 70 -26.65 0.07 -2.76
CA GLU A 70 -28.00 0.68 -2.87
C GLU A 70 -27.94 2.21 -2.85
N PHE A 71 -27.04 2.79 -2.03
CA PHE A 71 -26.79 4.23 -2.01
C PHE A 71 -26.30 4.74 -3.37
N LEU A 72 -25.32 4.06 -3.99
CA LEU A 72 -24.80 4.36 -5.31
C LEU A 72 -25.81 4.18 -6.43
N LYS A 73 -26.82 3.35 -6.27
CA LYS A 73 -27.90 3.20 -7.25
C LYS A 73 -28.90 4.35 -7.22
N ASN A 74 -29.19 4.88 -6.03
CA ASN A 74 -30.38 5.69 -5.84
C ASN A 74 -30.16 7.07 -5.21
N THR A 75 -28.98 7.30 -4.56
CA THR A 75 -28.83 8.49 -3.71
C THR A 75 -27.72 9.42 -4.13
N GLY A 76 -26.50 8.92 -4.39
CA GLY A 76 -25.37 9.78 -4.70
C GLY A 76 -24.04 9.05 -4.89
N ASP A 77 -23.04 9.79 -5.30
CA ASP A 77 -21.66 9.33 -5.43
C ASP A 77 -21.07 8.98 -4.07
N ILE A 78 -20.13 8.05 -4.05
CA ILE A 78 -19.34 7.70 -2.86
C ILE A 78 -17.87 7.81 -3.20
N ALA A 79 -17.06 8.37 -2.29
CA ALA A 79 -15.62 8.21 -2.33
C ALA A 79 -15.18 7.17 -1.28
N LEU A 80 -14.24 6.29 -1.63
CA LEU A 80 -13.63 5.33 -0.72
C LEU A 80 -12.15 5.71 -0.55
N VAL A 81 -11.72 5.83 0.70
CA VAL A 81 -10.32 6.06 1.10
C VAL A 81 -9.85 4.95 2.03
N SER A 82 -8.56 4.61 1.97
CA SER A 82 -7.86 3.81 2.99
C SER A 82 -7.12 4.71 3.98
N ASP A 83 -6.52 4.14 4.99
CA ASP A 83 -5.74 4.90 5.98
C ASP A 83 -4.54 5.59 5.32
N ALA A 84 -3.92 4.96 4.32
CA ALA A 84 -2.83 5.56 3.57
C ALA A 84 -2.69 4.94 2.16
N GLY A 85 -2.39 5.75 1.17
CA GLY A 85 -2.11 5.31 -0.20
C GLY A 85 -3.36 5.04 -1.03
N THR A 86 -3.24 4.13 -1.98
CA THR A 86 -4.28 3.81 -2.97
C THR A 86 -5.18 2.69 -2.46
N PRO A 87 -6.49 2.93 -2.25
CA PRO A 87 -7.43 1.90 -1.82
C PRO A 87 -7.48 0.73 -2.79
N GLY A 88 -7.56 -0.50 -2.25
CA GLY A 88 -7.50 -1.75 -3.02
C GLY A 88 -6.08 -2.33 -3.10
N VAL A 89 -5.08 -1.58 -2.63
CA VAL A 89 -3.70 -2.06 -2.47
C VAL A 89 -3.43 -2.34 -1.00
N ALA A 90 -3.62 -3.58 -0.58
CA ALA A 90 -3.46 -4.06 0.79
C ALA A 90 -4.51 -3.58 1.81
N ASP A 91 -5.73 -3.31 1.36
CA ASP A 91 -6.88 -2.90 2.17
C ASP A 91 -8.21 -3.52 1.69
N PRO A 92 -9.35 -3.34 2.39
CA PRO A 92 -10.61 -4.04 2.12
C PRO A 92 -11.42 -3.50 0.93
N ALA A 93 -10.96 -2.53 0.16
CA ALA A 93 -11.74 -1.88 -0.91
C ALA A 93 -12.25 -2.85 -1.98
N PHE A 94 -11.52 -3.94 -2.23
CA PHE A 94 -11.84 -4.94 -3.28
C PHE A 94 -13.30 -5.43 -3.23
N ASN A 95 -13.86 -5.66 -2.04
CA ASN A 95 -15.24 -6.17 -1.91
C ASN A 95 -16.27 -5.21 -2.50
N LEU A 96 -16.19 -3.92 -2.15
CA LEU A 96 -17.14 -2.91 -2.65
C LEU A 96 -16.97 -2.69 -4.16
N VAL A 97 -15.71 -2.59 -4.62
CA VAL A 97 -15.39 -2.45 -6.05
C VAL A 97 -15.98 -3.60 -6.85
N ARG A 98 -15.76 -4.84 -6.41
CA ARG A 98 -16.29 -6.03 -7.08
C ARG A 98 -17.82 -6.01 -7.18
N GLU A 99 -18.52 -5.68 -6.10
CA GLU A 99 -19.98 -5.62 -6.13
C GLU A 99 -20.50 -4.46 -6.99
N CYS A 100 -19.86 -3.29 -6.98
CA CYS A 100 -20.20 -2.18 -7.87
C CYS A 100 -20.05 -2.57 -9.34
N VAL A 101 -18.96 -3.22 -9.72
CA VAL A 101 -18.75 -3.71 -11.10
C VAL A 101 -19.82 -4.73 -11.49
N ARG A 102 -20.21 -5.66 -10.61
CA ARG A 102 -21.28 -6.64 -10.86
C ARG A 102 -22.63 -6.00 -11.11
N GLU A 103 -22.90 -4.91 -10.41
CA GLU A 103 -24.16 -4.16 -10.48
C GLU A 103 -24.16 -3.07 -11.56
N GLY A 104 -23.11 -2.98 -12.38
CA GLY A 104 -22.99 -1.99 -13.45
C GLY A 104 -22.83 -0.54 -12.96
N ILE A 105 -22.36 -0.35 -11.74
CA ILE A 105 -22.04 0.96 -11.15
C ILE A 105 -20.66 1.38 -11.66
N ASP A 106 -20.53 2.65 -12.08
CA ASP A 106 -19.27 3.22 -12.54
C ASP A 106 -18.27 3.32 -11.38
N VAL A 107 -17.05 2.80 -11.57
CA VAL A 107 -15.96 2.85 -10.59
C VAL A 107 -14.79 3.62 -11.19
N ARG A 108 -14.40 4.70 -10.54
CA ARG A 108 -13.31 5.58 -11.00
C ARG A 108 -12.20 5.70 -9.99
N ALA A 109 -11.01 5.21 -10.35
CA ALA A 109 -9.82 5.45 -9.54
C ALA A 109 -9.30 6.88 -9.76
N ILE A 110 -8.98 7.54 -8.64
CA ILE A 110 -8.31 8.84 -8.63
C ILE A 110 -6.84 8.58 -8.35
N PRO A 111 -5.94 8.73 -9.34
CA PRO A 111 -4.52 8.48 -9.17
C PRO A 111 -3.92 9.31 -8.03
N GLY A 112 -2.96 8.72 -7.33
CA GLY A 112 -2.27 9.41 -6.24
C GLY A 112 -1.21 8.52 -5.58
N PRO A 113 -0.82 8.79 -4.33
CA PRO A 113 0.26 8.12 -3.64
C PRO A 113 0.05 6.60 -3.54
N CYS A 114 1.15 5.86 -3.77
CA CYS A 114 1.20 4.42 -3.59
C CYS A 114 2.60 4.01 -3.16
N ALA A 115 2.76 3.50 -1.94
CA ALA A 115 4.06 3.22 -1.36
C ALA A 115 4.90 2.23 -2.18
N MET A 116 4.29 1.18 -2.74
CA MET A 116 5.03 0.20 -3.55
C MET A 116 5.58 0.83 -4.84
N ILE A 117 4.84 1.70 -5.50
CA ILE A 117 5.30 2.38 -6.73
C ILE A 117 6.35 3.44 -6.39
N THR A 118 6.12 4.23 -5.34
CA THR A 118 7.11 5.22 -4.86
C THR A 118 8.45 4.55 -4.55
N ALA A 119 8.42 3.42 -3.87
CA ALA A 119 9.61 2.62 -3.57
C ALA A 119 10.26 2.05 -4.85
N LEU A 120 9.47 1.46 -5.75
CA LEU A 120 9.97 0.81 -6.97
C LEU A 120 10.73 1.79 -7.87
N VAL A 121 10.18 2.99 -8.08
CA VAL A 121 10.80 3.97 -8.99
C VAL A 121 12.06 4.64 -8.42
N SER A 122 12.34 4.46 -7.12
CA SER A 122 13.50 5.03 -6.42
C SER A 122 14.53 4.00 -5.95
N CYS A 123 14.27 2.68 -6.12
CA CYS A 123 15.10 1.62 -5.57
C CYS A 123 16.28 1.20 -6.47
N GLY A 124 16.29 1.59 -7.76
CA GLY A 124 17.33 1.20 -8.71
C GLY A 124 17.27 -0.27 -9.16
N MET A 125 16.17 -0.98 -8.90
CA MET A 125 15.91 -2.32 -9.46
C MET A 125 15.17 -2.22 -10.80
N PRO A 126 15.16 -3.29 -11.64
CA PRO A 126 14.36 -3.33 -12.86
C PRO A 126 12.88 -3.04 -12.58
N THR A 127 12.27 -2.16 -13.37
CA THR A 127 10.89 -1.70 -13.16
C THR A 127 9.91 -2.15 -14.24
N ASP A 128 10.40 -2.75 -15.29
CA ASP A 128 9.62 -3.23 -16.44
C ASP A 128 8.76 -4.45 -16.12
N HIS A 129 9.22 -5.28 -15.18
CA HIS A 129 8.50 -6.47 -14.72
C HIS A 129 8.62 -6.62 -13.20
N PHE A 130 7.52 -6.50 -12.47
CA PHE A 130 7.51 -6.59 -11.01
C PHE A 130 6.27 -7.30 -10.48
N THR A 131 6.38 -7.86 -9.27
CA THR A 131 5.28 -8.51 -8.55
C THR A 131 5.17 -7.94 -7.14
N PHE A 132 3.97 -7.52 -6.76
CA PHE A 132 3.64 -7.13 -5.40
C PHE A 132 3.18 -8.33 -4.60
N GLN A 133 3.95 -8.70 -3.59
CA GLN A 133 3.76 -9.87 -2.74
C GLN A 133 2.94 -9.58 -1.46
N TYR A 134 2.38 -8.35 -1.35
CA TYR A 134 1.63 -7.94 -0.17
C TYR A 134 2.55 -7.82 1.07
N PHE A 135 2.02 -8.11 2.28
CA PHE A 135 2.83 -8.17 3.49
C PHE A 135 3.59 -9.49 3.60
N SER A 136 4.85 -9.42 4.05
CA SER A 136 5.63 -10.62 4.32
C SER A 136 4.92 -11.52 5.35
N PRO A 137 4.91 -12.86 5.19
CA PRO A 137 4.33 -13.77 6.17
C PRO A 137 4.93 -13.58 7.56
N LYS A 138 4.10 -13.70 8.62
CA LYS A 138 4.55 -13.51 10.01
C LYS A 138 5.51 -14.61 10.48
N LYS A 139 5.32 -15.85 10.01
CA LYS A 139 6.11 -17.02 10.44
C LYS A 139 7.32 -17.20 9.52
N SER A 140 8.51 -17.40 10.10
CA SER A 140 9.78 -17.61 9.39
C SER A 140 9.70 -18.73 8.36
N ALA A 141 9.18 -19.90 8.73
CA ALA A 141 9.04 -21.02 7.79
C ALA A 141 8.18 -20.69 6.55
N GLN A 142 7.15 -19.85 6.72
CA GLN A 142 6.32 -19.42 5.60
C GLN A 142 7.05 -18.41 4.71
N ARG A 143 7.87 -17.50 5.30
CA ARG A 143 8.70 -16.58 4.52
C ARG A 143 9.77 -17.33 3.72
N ILE A 144 10.50 -18.24 4.36
CA ILE A 144 11.51 -19.06 3.67
C ILE A 144 10.87 -19.85 2.53
N HIS A 145 9.73 -20.51 2.78
CA HIS A 145 9.01 -21.24 1.72
C HIS A 145 8.56 -20.35 0.56
N LEU A 146 8.12 -19.12 0.85
CA LEU A 146 7.79 -18.13 -0.18
C LEU A 146 9.04 -17.74 -0.97
N LEU A 147 10.13 -17.40 -0.28
CA LEU A 147 11.40 -17.03 -0.91
C LEU A 147 11.94 -18.14 -1.81
N GLU A 148 11.86 -19.40 -1.37
CA GLU A 148 12.26 -20.56 -2.19
C GLU A 148 11.45 -20.68 -3.50
N LYS A 149 10.16 -20.36 -3.48
CA LYS A 149 9.33 -20.32 -4.68
C LYS A 149 9.69 -19.19 -5.65
N LEU A 150 10.29 -18.13 -5.14
CA LEU A 150 10.66 -16.98 -5.95
C LEU A 150 12.05 -17.09 -6.57
N LYS A 151 12.79 -18.20 -6.34
CA LYS A 151 14.18 -18.34 -6.82
C LYS A 151 14.33 -18.21 -8.33
N ASP A 152 13.36 -18.71 -9.08
CA ASP A 152 13.40 -18.72 -10.54
C ASP A 152 12.60 -17.58 -11.18
N GLU A 153 12.06 -16.66 -10.34
CA GLU A 153 11.30 -15.51 -10.82
C GLU A 153 12.23 -14.42 -11.39
N GLU A 154 11.90 -13.93 -12.57
CA GLU A 154 12.64 -12.85 -13.24
C GLU A 154 12.15 -11.46 -12.82
N ALA A 155 10.93 -11.38 -12.30
CA ALA A 155 10.30 -10.13 -11.89
C ALA A 155 10.91 -9.57 -10.60
N THR A 156 10.99 -8.26 -10.49
CA THR A 156 11.30 -7.57 -9.24
C THR A 156 10.21 -7.80 -8.21
N GLN A 157 10.57 -8.27 -7.02
CA GLN A 157 9.65 -8.61 -5.94
C GLN A 157 9.52 -7.45 -4.96
N ILE A 158 8.28 -7.09 -4.60
CA ILE A 158 7.97 -5.96 -3.71
C ILE A 158 7.15 -6.48 -2.53
N PHE A 159 7.58 -6.17 -1.30
CA PHE A 159 6.89 -6.54 -0.07
C PHE A 159 6.68 -5.32 0.82
N TYR A 160 5.53 -5.25 1.47
CA TYR A 160 5.39 -4.45 2.68
C TYR A 160 5.92 -5.23 3.87
N ALA A 161 6.68 -4.58 4.74
CA ALA A 161 7.29 -5.22 5.88
C ALA A 161 7.18 -4.38 7.15
N SER A 162 6.94 -5.09 8.27
CA SER A 162 6.88 -4.49 9.60
C SER A 162 8.26 -4.43 10.25
N PRO A 163 8.56 -3.42 11.07
CA PRO A 163 9.81 -3.32 11.81
C PRO A 163 10.06 -4.52 12.74
N HIS A 164 9.01 -5.23 13.15
CA HIS A 164 9.13 -6.40 14.03
C HIS A 164 9.74 -7.64 13.38
N ASN A 165 9.77 -7.71 12.05
CA ASN A 165 10.21 -8.89 11.31
C ASN A 165 11.22 -8.60 10.22
N ILE A 166 11.48 -7.33 9.90
CA ILE A 166 12.31 -6.96 8.75
C ILE A 166 13.75 -7.47 8.87
N ASP A 167 14.33 -7.42 10.06
CA ASP A 167 15.66 -7.95 10.37
C ASP A 167 15.78 -9.43 10.01
N LYS A 168 14.82 -10.24 10.49
CA LYS A 168 14.76 -11.67 10.19
C LYS A 168 14.49 -11.93 8.71
N PHE A 169 13.67 -11.12 8.08
CA PHE A 169 13.36 -11.27 6.67
C PHE A 169 14.58 -11.03 5.79
N VAL A 170 15.41 -10.03 6.13
CA VAL A 170 16.70 -9.77 5.46
C VAL A 170 17.65 -10.97 5.61
N GLU A 171 17.77 -11.55 6.80
CA GLU A 171 18.60 -12.75 7.05
C GLU A 171 18.06 -13.98 6.26
N GLU A 172 16.75 -14.12 6.14
CA GLU A 172 16.13 -15.21 5.37
C GLU A 172 16.34 -15.02 3.86
N ILE A 173 16.34 -13.79 3.34
CA ILE A 173 16.73 -13.49 1.95
C ILE A 173 18.16 -13.91 1.72
N LYS A 174 19.09 -13.56 2.64
CA LYS A 174 20.47 -14.00 2.58
C LYS A 174 20.62 -15.52 2.56
N LEU A 175 19.85 -16.21 3.40
CA LEU A 175 19.84 -17.69 3.45
C LEU A 175 19.43 -18.31 2.11
N VAL A 176 18.45 -17.74 1.42
CA VAL A 176 17.86 -18.32 0.21
C VAL A 176 18.59 -17.88 -1.06
N PHE A 177 18.97 -16.62 -1.15
CA PHE A 177 19.55 -16.02 -2.38
C PHE A 177 21.03 -15.65 -2.25
N GLY A 178 21.63 -15.70 -1.04
CA GLY A 178 22.95 -15.15 -0.77
C GLY A 178 22.93 -13.62 -0.64
N ASP A 179 24.05 -12.99 -0.91
CA ASP A 179 24.22 -11.54 -0.83
C ASP A 179 23.80 -10.87 -2.16
N ILE A 180 22.56 -11.09 -2.59
CA ILE A 180 21.96 -10.33 -3.70
C ILE A 180 21.74 -8.87 -3.29
N LYS A 181 21.51 -8.00 -4.27
CA LYS A 181 21.11 -6.61 -4.00
C LYS A 181 19.65 -6.56 -3.52
N ILE A 182 19.42 -5.87 -2.42
CA ILE A 182 18.07 -5.57 -1.92
C ILE A 182 17.95 -4.06 -1.62
N ALA A 183 16.75 -3.54 -1.70
CA ALA A 183 16.42 -2.18 -1.34
C ALA A 183 15.34 -2.18 -0.26
N LEU A 184 15.57 -1.42 0.80
CA LEU A 184 14.62 -1.17 1.88
C LEU A 184 14.32 0.32 1.92
N MET A 185 13.10 0.67 1.51
CA MET A 185 12.57 2.03 1.58
C MET A 185 11.78 2.17 2.87
N ARG A 186 12.30 2.96 3.80
CA ARG A 186 11.74 3.15 5.13
C ARG A 186 11.05 4.51 5.24
N GLU A 187 9.86 4.55 5.86
CA GLU A 187 9.15 5.79 6.19
C GLU A 187 9.04 6.77 5.02
N LEU A 188 8.74 6.25 3.83
CA LEU A 188 8.62 7.02 2.59
C LEU A 188 7.73 8.25 2.79
N THR A 189 8.18 9.40 2.28
CA THR A 189 7.56 10.73 2.34
C THR A 189 7.50 11.36 3.74
N LYS A 190 7.90 10.61 4.80
CA LYS A 190 7.88 11.08 6.19
C LYS A 190 9.21 11.73 6.60
N LYS A 191 9.22 12.37 7.77
CA LYS A 191 10.39 13.06 8.33
C LYS A 191 11.65 12.18 8.45
N PHE A 192 11.48 10.88 8.65
CA PHE A 192 12.55 9.92 8.84
C PHE A 192 12.68 8.95 7.66
N GLU A 193 12.40 9.44 6.47
CA GLU A 193 12.60 8.70 5.23
C GLU A 193 14.05 8.26 5.09
N GLU A 194 14.26 6.98 4.74
CA GLU A 194 15.58 6.40 4.57
C GLU A 194 15.56 5.35 3.46
N HIS A 195 16.56 5.39 2.60
CA HIS A 195 16.76 4.43 1.52
C HIS A 195 18.00 3.60 1.81
N LEU A 196 17.83 2.34 2.20
CA LEU A 196 18.88 1.38 2.45
C LEU A 196 18.99 0.46 1.24
N ILE A 197 20.03 0.64 0.43
CA ILE A 197 20.27 -0.15 -0.78
C ILE A 197 21.63 -0.83 -0.63
N GLY A 198 21.67 -2.15 -0.67
CA GLY A 198 22.88 -2.93 -0.47
C GLY A 198 22.59 -4.42 -0.38
N THR A 199 23.58 -5.18 0.07
CA THR A 199 23.43 -6.62 0.33
C THR A 199 22.71 -6.88 1.65
N PRO A 200 22.09 -8.06 1.84
CA PRO A 200 21.57 -8.47 3.14
C PRO A 200 22.60 -8.37 4.28
N THR A 201 23.89 -8.66 4.00
CA THR A 201 24.97 -8.53 4.98
C THR A 201 25.15 -7.09 5.45
N GLU A 202 25.18 -6.14 4.53
CA GLU A 202 25.35 -4.71 4.84
C GLU A 202 24.14 -4.17 5.60
N ILE A 203 22.94 -4.52 5.18
CA ILE A 203 21.69 -4.09 5.83
C ILE A 203 21.56 -4.70 7.23
N SER A 204 21.93 -5.98 7.41
CA SER A 204 21.96 -6.59 8.76
C SER A 204 22.96 -5.90 9.67
N ALA A 205 24.13 -5.47 9.15
CA ALA A 205 25.11 -4.70 9.91
C ALA A 205 24.55 -3.32 10.31
N HIS A 206 23.84 -2.65 9.41
CA HIS A 206 23.14 -1.39 9.69
C HIS A 206 22.12 -1.55 10.81
N PHE A 207 21.26 -2.57 10.76
CA PHE A 207 20.23 -2.83 11.79
C PHE A 207 20.79 -3.16 13.17
N LYS A 208 21.99 -3.73 13.27
CA LYS A 208 22.67 -3.93 14.56
C LYS A 208 23.03 -2.59 15.23
N ALA A 209 23.40 -1.59 14.44
CA ALA A 209 23.71 -0.26 14.95
C ALA A 209 22.47 0.63 15.11
N HIS A 210 21.47 0.44 14.22
CA HIS A 210 20.24 1.24 14.14
C HIS A 210 19.02 0.30 14.07
N PRO A 211 18.44 -0.10 15.21
CA PRO A 211 17.31 -1.02 15.23
C PRO A 211 16.15 -0.53 14.36
N PRO A 212 15.53 -1.39 13.53
CA PRO A 212 14.51 -1.00 12.57
C PRO A 212 13.27 -0.43 13.25
N LYS A 213 12.77 0.70 12.76
CA LYS A 213 11.55 1.40 13.22
C LYS A 213 10.77 1.91 12.04
N GLY A 214 9.45 2.01 12.19
CA GLY A 214 8.58 2.53 11.14
C GLY A 214 8.17 1.47 10.12
N GLU A 215 7.71 1.91 8.96
CA GLU A 215 7.17 1.07 7.89
C GLU A 215 8.22 0.92 6.79
N PHE A 216 8.27 -0.27 6.20
CA PHE A 216 9.24 -0.61 5.16
C PHE A 216 8.55 -1.13 3.90
N VAL A 217 9.10 -0.75 2.76
CA VAL A 217 8.93 -1.45 1.48
C VAL A 217 10.24 -2.14 1.16
N LEU A 218 10.22 -3.47 1.10
CA LEU A 218 11.36 -4.30 0.72
C LEU A 218 11.24 -4.65 -0.76
N ILE A 219 12.33 -4.47 -1.51
CA ILE A 219 12.40 -4.76 -2.95
C ILE A 219 13.68 -5.52 -3.26
N PHE A 220 13.58 -6.55 -4.08
CA PHE A 220 14.71 -7.26 -4.66
C PHE A 220 14.33 -7.94 -5.97
N ASN A 221 15.31 -8.20 -6.82
CA ASN A 221 15.12 -9.05 -7.99
C ASN A 221 15.92 -10.35 -7.78
N PRO A 222 15.26 -11.54 -7.79
CA PRO A 222 15.94 -12.82 -7.58
C PRO A 222 17.06 -13.14 -8.56
N GLN A 223 16.96 -12.61 -9.77
CA GLN A 223 17.92 -12.85 -10.87
C GLN A 223 18.90 -11.70 -11.05
N ASP A 224 18.77 -10.61 -10.29
CA ASP A 224 19.72 -9.49 -10.39
C ASP A 224 21.08 -9.87 -9.77
N LYS A 225 21.98 -10.28 -10.63
CA LYS A 225 23.38 -10.55 -10.30
C LYS A 225 24.31 -9.39 -10.66
N SER A 226 23.74 -8.21 -10.92
CA SER A 226 24.49 -7.05 -11.45
C SER A 226 25.55 -6.51 -10.49
N GLY A 227 25.56 -6.91 -9.21
CA GLY A 227 26.61 -6.54 -8.25
C GLY A 227 26.78 -5.03 -8.06
N LEU A 228 25.71 -4.25 -8.27
CA LEU A 228 25.73 -2.79 -8.09
C LEU A 228 25.87 -2.42 -6.63
#